data_d2b3cbbc05409bfa5c523841c68ae88c
#
_entry.id   d2b3cbbc05409bfa5c523841c68ae88c
#
_cell.length_a   1.000
_cell.length_b   1.000
_cell.length_c   1.000
_cell.angle_alpha   90.00
_cell.angle_beta   90.00
_cell.angle_gamma   90.00
#
_symmetry.space_group_name_H-M   'P 1'
#
loop_
_entity.id
_entity.type
_entity.pdbx_description
1 polymer ?
#
loop_
_entity_poly.entity_id
_entity_poly.type
_entity_poly.pdbx_seq_one_letter_code
_entity_poly.pdbx_strand_id
1 'polypeptide(L)'
;KLDAPFATNHYTMTAMPYAGVYVGLLNTYHGETIKPIPDDSPWMDRLDVQLVFSRNGVTWQRVLKDGAITATELRGDRDWKQAAVQATFIPDGKFKEDWDWGQIYPHHPPLIVGDEIRFYYTGISGRHWHKYHKDNPDHAVGLATLRLDGFVSVETEHEGTLTTKPLVFLGDTLVVNA
;
A
#
# COMPACT_ATOMS: atom_id res chain seq x y z
N LYS A 1 -6.94 1.95 19.23
CA LYS A 1 -5.89 1.07 19.77
C LYS A 1 -5.96 -0.21 18.97
N LEU A 2 -5.05 -0.39 18.05
CA LEU A 2 -4.89 -1.65 17.33
C LEU A 2 -4.18 -2.59 18.30
N ASP A 3 -4.93 -3.46 18.96
CA ASP A 3 -4.38 -4.52 19.79
C ASP A 3 -3.96 -5.69 18.89
N ALA A 4 -3.06 -5.43 17.94
CA ALA A 4 -2.37 -6.51 17.27
C ALA A 4 -1.12 -6.84 18.08
N PRO A 5 -0.76 -8.10 18.27
CA PRO A 5 0.47 -8.52 18.95
C PRO A 5 1.72 -7.99 18.24
N PHE A 6 1.56 -7.41 17.05
CA PHE A 6 2.58 -6.80 16.24
C PHE A 6 2.11 -5.40 15.84
N ALA A 7 2.85 -4.39 16.28
CA ALA A 7 2.50 -3.01 16.05
C ALA A 7 2.71 -2.64 14.56
N THR A 8 1.66 -2.79 13.78
CA THR A 8 1.59 -2.10 12.50
C THR A 8 1.14 -0.68 12.79
N ASN A 9 1.99 0.29 12.57
CA ASN A 9 1.69 1.69 12.81
C ASN A 9 1.45 2.40 11.48
N HIS A 10 0.41 3.21 11.43
CA HIS A 10 0.21 4.17 10.35
C HIS A 10 1.22 5.30 10.55
N TYR A 11 2.12 5.46 9.60
CA TYR A 11 3.20 6.42 9.71
C TYR A 11 2.82 7.76 9.08
N THR A 12 2.53 7.75 7.80
CA THR A 12 2.02 8.89 7.05
C THR A 12 0.99 8.43 6.03
N MET A 13 0.22 9.36 5.48
CA MET A 13 -0.68 9.09 4.38
C MET A 13 -0.75 10.29 3.45
N THR A 14 -0.60 10.05 2.15
CA THR A 14 -0.97 11.01 1.12
C THR A 14 -2.26 10.57 0.47
N ALA A 15 -3.11 11.52 0.08
CA ALA A 15 -4.38 11.18 -0.56
C ALA A 15 -4.77 12.19 -1.63
N MET A 16 -5.50 11.74 -2.64
CA MET A 16 -6.06 12.57 -3.69
C MET A 16 -7.50 12.16 -4.02
N PRO A 17 -8.33 13.09 -4.48
CA PRO A 17 -9.60 12.73 -5.10
C PRO A 17 -9.34 12.05 -6.46
N TYR A 18 -10.03 10.95 -6.72
CA TYR A 18 -9.92 10.21 -7.96
C TYR A 18 -11.24 9.50 -8.29
N ALA A 19 -11.81 9.74 -9.46
CA ALA A 19 -13.01 9.06 -9.96
C ALA A 19 -14.16 8.94 -8.91
N GLY A 20 -14.41 10.01 -8.16
CA GLY A 20 -15.51 10.07 -7.18
C GLY A 20 -15.24 9.40 -5.82
N VAL A 21 -14.01 8.99 -5.58
CA VAL A 21 -13.51 8.51 -4.28
C VAL A 21 -12.22 9.25 -3.90
N TYR A 22 -11.76 9.07 -2.69
CA TYR A 22 -10.39 9.42 -2.31
C TYR A 22 -9.53 8.17 -2.37
N VAL A 23 -8.41 8.26 -3.07
CA VAL A 23 -7.37 7.23 -3.08
C VAL A 23 -6.22 7.71 -2.21
N GLY A 24 -5.73 6.85 -1.33
CA GLY A 24 -4.64 7.17 -0.42
C GLY A 24 -3.52 6.14 -0.50
N LEU A 25 -2.30 6.65 -0.33
CA LEU A 25 -1.09 5.87 -0.14
C LEU A 25 -0.75 5.92 1.35
N LEU A 26 -1.04 4.84 2.05
CA LEU A 26 -0.79 4.72 3.47
C LEU A 26 0.59 4.12 3.69
N ASN A 27 1.49 4.92 4.24
CA ASN A 27 2.79 4.44 4.66
C ASN A 27 2.65 3.70 5.99
N THR A 28 2.97 2.42 5.98
CA THR A 28 2.77 1.52 7.10
C THR A 28 4.10 1.03 7.64
N TYR A 29 4.34 1.27 8.92
CA TYR A 29 5.49 0.77 9.63
C TYR A 29 5.18 -0.59 10.25
N HIS A 30 5.98 -1.58 9.91
CA HIS A 30 5.94 -2.93 10.48
C HIS A 30 6.89 -3.02 11.68
N GLY A 31 6.47 -2.40 12.77
CA GLY A 31 7.22 -2.41 14.02
C GLY A 31 7.07 -3.72 14.77
N GLU A 32 8.00 -3.97 15.69
CA GLU A 32 7.98 -5.12 16.57
C GLU A 32 7.95 -4.75 18.04
N THR A 33 7.23 -5.59 18.78
CA THR A 33 7.29 -5.59 20.24
C THR A 33 8.42 -6.47 20.79
N ILE A 34 8.99 -7.34 19.95
CA ILE A 34 10.06 -8.28 20.32
C ILE A 34 11.41 -7.68 19.92
N LYS A 35 12.27 -7.50 20.89
CA LYS A 35 13.66 -7.07 20.68
C LYS A 35 14.62 -8.12 21.24
N PRO A 36 15.73 -8.43 20.58
CA PRO A 36 16.20 -7.86 19.30
C PRO A 36 15.41 -8.37 18.08
N ILE A 37 15.32 -7.54 17.05
CA ILE A 37 14.76 -7.94 15.75
C ILE A 37 15.74 -8.91 15.09
N PRO A 38 15.31 -10.10 14.65
CA PRO A 38 16.18 -11.02 13.92
C PRO A 38 16.73 -10.38 12.63
N ASP A 39 18.02 -10.54 12.40
CA ASP A 39 18.70 -9.93 11.25
C ASP A 39 18.20 -10.48 9.90
N ASP A 40 17.64 -11.68 9.90
CA ASP A 40 17.09 -12.37 8.75
C ASP A 40 15.60 -12.12 8.51
N SER A 41 14.94 -11.32 9.34
CA SER A 41 13.54 -10.98 9.14
C SER A 41 13.35 -10.03 7.97
N PRO A 42 12.74 -10.46 6.86
CA PRO A 42 12.64 -9.65 5.66
C PRO A 42 11.53 -8.60 5.71
N TRP A 43 10.72 -8.56 6.75
CA TRP A 43 9.52 -7.70 6.84
C TRP A 43 9.47 -6.86 8.13
N MET A 44 10.27 -7.16 9.13
CA MET A 44 10.30 -6.42 10.40
C MET A 44 11.08 -5.12 10.29
N ASP A 45 10.63 -4.10 11.02
CA ASP A 45 11.26 -2.77 11.11
C ASP A 45 11.40 -2.09 9.74
N ARG A 46 10.41 -2.29 8.89
CA ARG A 46 10.32 -1.77 7.52
C ARG A 46 9.08 -0.89 7.35
N LEU A 47 9.09 -0.09 6.30
CA LEU A 47 7.94 0.69 5.87
C LEU A 47 7.58 0.34 4.44
N ASP A 48 6.34 -0.08 4.23
CA ASP A 48 5.75 -0.26 2.91
C ASP A 48 4.65 0.77 2.61
N VAL A 49 4.15 0.72 1.39
CA VAL A 49 3.04 1.56 0.95
C VAL A 49 1.84 0.69 0.65
N GLN A 50 0.74 0.98 1.34
CA GLN A 50 -0.53 0.29 1.18
C GLN A 50 -1.56 1.18 0.48
N LEU A 51 -2.36 0.59 -0.40
CA LEU A 51 -3.46 1.28 -1.05
C LEU A 51 -4.65 1.34 -0.11
N VAL A 52 -5.17 2.53 0.09
CA VAL A 52 -6.41 2.76 0.84
C VAL A 52 -7.36 3.64 0.03
N PHE A 53 -8.65 3.52 0.29
CA PHE A 53 -9.64 4.40 -0.31
C PHE A 53 -10.70 4.83 0.69
N SER A 54 -11.36 5.94 0.38
CA SER A 54 -12.47 6.46 1.16
C SER A 54 -13.52 7.11 0.26
N ARG A 55 -14.80 6.97 0.63
CA ARG A 55 -15.90 7.67 -0.05
C ARG A 55 -16.24 9.02 0.58
N ASN A 56 -15.78 9.27 1.80
CA ASN A 56 -16.17 10.46 2.58
C ASN A 56 -14.94 11.21 3.18
N GLY A 57 -13.71 10.74 2.94
CA GLY A 57 -12.50 11.30 3.51
C GLY A 57 -12.29 11.01 5.00
N VAL A 58 -13.23 10.35 5.66
CA VAL A 58 -13.19 10.06 7.11
C VAL A 58 -12.97 8.58 7.39
N THR A 59 -13.74 7.73 6.73
CA THR A 59 -13.63 6.28 6.88
C THR A 59 -12.80 5.71 5.73
N TRP A 60 -11.69 5.09 6.07
CA TRP A 60 -10.75 4.53 5.11
C TRP A 60 -10.75 3.01 5.15
N GLN A 61 -10.68 2.41 3.98
CA GLN A 61 -10.60 0.97 3.79
C GLN A 61 -9.29 0.61 3.09
N ARG A 62 -8.64 -0.47 3.53
CA ARG A 62 -7.51 -1.05 2.81
C ARG A 62 -7.99 -1.87 1.63
N VAL A 63 -7.21 -1.81 0.55
CA VAL A 63 -7.37 -2.71 -0.58
C VAL A 63 -6.46 -3.90 -0.35
N LEU A 64 -7.02 -5.09 -0.35
CA LEU A 64 -6.30 -6.35 -0.23
C LEU A 64 -6.50 -7.20 -1.48
N LYS A 65 -5.66 -8.19 -1.66
CA LYS A 65 -5.76 -9.14 -2.78
C LYS A 65 -7.15 -9.80 -2.86
N ASP A 66 -7.75 -10.10 -1.70
CA ASP A 66 -9.07 -10.76 -1.61
C ASP A 66 -10.23 -9.76 -1.40
N GLY A 67 -10.00 -8.49 -1.64
CA GLY A 67 -10.99 -7.42 -1.51
C GLY A 67 -10.64 -6.36 -0.49
N ALA A 68 -11.47 -5.32 -0.39
CA ALA A 68 -11.29 -4.23 0.54
C ALA A 68 -11.78 -4.63 1.94
N ILE A 69 -10.93 -4.43 2.95
CA ILE A 69 -11.30 -4.65 4.35
C ILE A 69 -11.10 -3.41 5.21
N THR A 70 -11.91 -3.29 6.23
CA THR A 70 -11.74 -2.26 7.27
C THR A 70 -10.66 -2.66 8.26
N ALA A 71 -10.08 -1.66 8.96
CA ALA A 71 -9.13 -1.91 10.03
C ALA A 71 -9.72 -2.81 11.16
N THR A 72 -11.04 -2.86 11.30
CA THR A 72 -11.74 -3.69 12.28
C THR A 72 -11.72 -5.16 11.89
N GLU A 73 -11.80 -5.46 10.60
CA GLU A 73 -11.79 -6.82 10.06
C GLU A 73 -10.40 -7.46 10.11
N LEU A 74 -9.34 -6.64 10.18
CA LEU A 74 -7.97 -7.11 10.42
C LEU A 74 -7.73 -7.66 11.83
N ARG A 75 -8.67 -7.45 12.76
CA ARG A 75 -8.57 -7.92 14.15
C ARG A 75 -8.96 -9.39 14.37
N GLY A 76 -9.42 -10.07 13.34
CA GLY A 76 -9.74 -11.50 13.43
C GLY A 76 -8.51 -12.39 13.40
N ASP A 77 -8.73 -13.71 13.42
CA ASP A 77 -7.72 -14.79 13.43
C ASP A 77 -6.84 -14.88 12.16
N ARG A 78 -6.89 -13.88 11.28
CA ARG A 78 -6.03 -13.84 10.11
C ARG A 78 -4.59 -13.63 10.52
N ASP A 79 -3.71 -14.41 9.93
CA ASP A 79 -2.27 -14.17 10.01
C ASP A 79 -1.96 -12.76 9.50
N TRP A 80 -1.72 -11.84 10.41
CA TRP A 80 -1.44 -10.43 10.13
C TRP A 80 -0.23 -10.25 9.20
N LYS A 81 0.72 -11.20 9.17
CA LYS A 81 1.85 -11.22 8.23
C LYS A 81 1.36 -11.35 6.80
N GLN A 82 0.43 -12.28 6.58
CA GLN A 82 -0.21 -12.45 5.29
C GLN A 82 -1.03 -11.23 4.90
N ALA A 83 -1.77 -10.65 5.84
CA ALA A 83 -2.55 -9.45 5.60
C ALA A 83 -1.66 -8.23 5.29
N ALA A 84 -0.53 -8.08 5.97
CA ALA A 84 0.43 -7.01 5.70
C ALA A 84 1.03 -7.15 4.29
N VAL A 85 1.49 -8.34 3.92
CA VAL A 85 2.05 -8.60 2.57
C VAL A 85 1.00 -8.44 1.47
N GLN A 86 -0.24 -8.85 1.72
CA GLN A 86 -1.33 -8.71 0.75
C GLN A 86 -1.77 -7.26 0.53
N ALA A 87 -1.53 -6.38 1.51
CA ALA A 87 -1.91 -4.99 1.43
C ALA A 87 -0.84 -4.10 0.77
N THR A 88 0.36 -4.60 0.52
CA THR A 88 1.43 -3.84 -0.12
C THR A 88 1.06 -3.48 -1.54
N PHE A 89 1.10 -2.18 -1.85
CA PHE A 89 0.77 -1.62 -3.16
C PHE A 89 2.02 -1.25 -3.96
N ILE A 90 2.94 -0.50 -3.34
CA ILE A 90 4.28 -0.31 -3.89
C ILE A 90 5.18 -1.25 -3.10
N PRO A 91 5.66 -2.34 -3.72
CA PRO A 91 6.48 -3.32 -3.03
C PRO A 91 7.85 -2.73 -2.70
N ASP A 92 8.35 -3.11 -1.54
CA ASP A 92 9.76 -2.90 -1.22
C ASP A 92 10.64 -3.72 -2.16
N GLY A 93 11.85 -3.26 -2.36
CA GLY A 93 12.88 -4.02 -3.04
C GLY A 93 13.26 -5.31 -2.30
N LYS A 94 14.01 -6.16 -2.98
CA LYS A 94 14.45 -7.43 -2.44
C LYS A 94 15.37 -7.24 -1.22
N PHE A 95 15.03 -7.91 -0.15
CA PHE A 95 15.65 -7.78 1.17
C PHE A 95 17.18 -7.86 1.13
N LYS A 96 17.86 -6.80 1.57
CA LYS A 96 19.32 -6.63 1.60
C LYS A 96 20.01 -6.66 0.23
N GLU A 97 19.28 -6.64 -0.87
CA GLU A 97 19.83 -6.63 -2.22
C GLU A 97 19.52 -5.33 -2.95
N ASP A 98 18.29 -4.85 -2.87
CA ASP A 98 17.87 -3.64 -3.57
C ASP A 98 18.04 -2.37 -2.71
N TRP A 99 18.15 -1.23 -3.38
CA TRP A 99 18.38 0.06 -2.73
C TRP A 99 17.21 0.57 -1.88
N ASP A 100 16.00 0.06 -2.09
CA ASP A 100 14.75 0.46 -1.42
C ASP A 100 14.12 -0.67 -0.60
N TRP A 101 14.90 -1.69 -0.25
CA TRP A 101 14.39 -2.88 0.44
C TRP A 101 13.85 -2.61 1.84
N GLY A 102 14.24 -1.51 2.48
CA GLY A 102 13.95 -1.31 3.89
C GLY A 102 12.81 -0.36 4.17
N GLN A 103 12.72 0.71 3.39
CA GLN A 103 11.70 1.73 3.62
C GLN A 103 11.30 2.41 2.32
N ILE A 104 10.00 2.61 2.14
CA ILE A 104 9.43 3.36 1.03
C ILE A 104 8.54 4.47 1.59
N TYR A 105 8.79 5.71 1.17
CA TYR A 105 8.05 6.89 1.59
C TYR A 105 7.43 7.61 0.39
N PRO A 106 6.11 7.52 0.17
CA PRO A 106 5.43 8.38 -0.79
C PRO A 106 5.28 9.77 -0.18
N HIS A 107 5.88 10.79 -0.79
CA HIS A 107 5.88 12.14 -0.24
C HIS A 107 4.71 12.99 -0.71
N HIS A 108 4.21 12.71 -1.89
CA HIS A 108 3.18 13.50 -2.55
C HIS A 108 2.07 12.62 -3.10
N PRO A 109 0.87 13.17 -3.29
CA PRO A 109 -0.13 12.51 -4.11
C PRO A 109 0.45 12.18 -5.49
N PRO A 110 0.06 11.06 -6.09
CA PRO A 110 0.54 10.69 -7.42
C PRO A 110 0.15 11.74 -8.48
N LEU A 111 0.96 11.83 -9.53
CA LEU A 111 0.71 12.71 -10.66
C LEU A 111 0.08 11.93 -11.80
N ILE A 112 -0.94 12.51 -12.43
CA ILE A 112 -1.54 11.97 -13.65
C ILE A 112 -0.88 12.67 -14.84
N VAL A 113 -0.23 11.88 -15.70
CA VAL A 113 0.48 12.36 -16.88
C VAL A 113 0.04 11.55 -18.10
N GLY A 114 -0.88 12.10 -18.90
CA GLY A 114 -1.53 11.33 -19.97
C GLY A 114 -2.30 10.13 -19.39
N ASP A 115 -2.01 8.95 -19.87
CA ASP A 115 -2.65 7.69 -19.46
C ASP A 115 -1.86 6.98 -18.35
N GLU A 116 -0.96 7.67 -17.68
CA GLU A 116 -0.09 7.12 -16.66
C GLU A 116 -0.26 7.85 -15.32
N ILE A 117 -0.25 7.09 -14.23
CA ILE A 117 -0.19 7.59 -12.85
C ILE A 117 1.23 7.36 -12.34
N ARG A 118 1.89 8.42 -11.88
CA ARG A 118 3.28 8.42 -11.41
C ARG A 118 3.37 8.62 -9.92
N PHE A 119 4.05 7.71 -9.26
CA PHE A 119 4.29 7.71 -7.81
C PHE A 119 5.77 7.95 -7.56
N TYR A 120 6.11 9.15 -7.10
CA TYR A 120 7.48 9.43 -6.65
C TYR A 120 7.60 9.11 -5.17
N TYR A 121 8.61 8.33 -4.83
CA TYR A 121 8.86 7.92 -3.45
C TYR A 121 10.34 8.01 -3.10
N THR A 122 10.67 8.14 -1.83
CA THR A 122 12.02 7.90 -1.33
C THR A 122 12.13 6.45 -0.89
N GLY A 123 13.14 5.76 -1.42
CA GLY A 123 13.54 4.44 -0.97
C GLY A 123 14.79 4.51 -0.11
N ILE A 124 14.92 3.59 0.85
CA ILE A 124 16.06 3.50 1.77
C ILE A 124 16.48 2.04 1.90
N SER A 125 17.78 1.77 1.72
CA SER A 125 18.37 0.42 1.83
C SER A 125 18.61 -0.04 3.27
N GLY A 126 17.78 0.38 4.22
CA GLY A 126 17.94 0.07 5.62
C GLY A 126 16.66 0.04 6.41
N ARG A 127 16.68 -0.64 7.56
CA ARG A 127 15.56 -0.68 8.49
C ARG A 127 15.31 0.68 9.14
N HIS A 128 14.10 0.91 9.63
CA HIS A 128 13.68 2.18 10.21
C HIS A 128 14.39 2.50 11.53
N TRP A 129 14.71 1.52 12.39
CA TRP A 129 15.31 1.75 13.68
C TRP A 129 16.83 1.88 13.63
N HIS A 130 17.35 2.95 14.21
CA HIS A 130 18.72 3.45 14.19
C HIS A 130 19.87 2.48 14.56
N LYS A 131 19.58 1.38 15.18
CA LYS A 131 20.66 0.45 15.56
C LYS A 131 21.43 -0.09 14.35
N TYR A 132 20.86 0.07 13.18
CA TYR A 132 21.34 -0.49 11.93
C TYR A 132 21.80 0.56 10.91
N HIS A 133 21.70 1.85 11.26
CA HIS A 133 22.25 2.94 10.44
C HIS A 133 23.79 3.05 10.50
N LYS A 134 24.47 2.09 11.10
CA LYS A 134 25.93 2.07 11.10
C LYS A 134 26.55 2.03 9.71
N ASP A 135 25.80 1.55 8.74
CA ASP A 135 26.28 1.30 7.39
C ASP A 135 25.88 2.40 6.39
N ASN A 136 25.36 3.53 6.88
CA ASN A 136 24.99 4.68 6.04
C ASN A 136 24.10 4.22 4.87
N PRO A 137 22.82 3.86 5.11
CA PRO A 137 21.97 3.29 4.08
C PRO A 137 21.82 4.23 2.89
N ASP A 138 21.77 3.68 1.69
CA ASP A 138 21.51 4.44 0.48
C ASP A 138 20.09 5.00 0.51
N HIS A 139 19.99 6.26 0.08
CA HIS A 139 18.73 6.96 -0.08
C HIS A 139 18.62 7.44 -1.51
N ALA A 140 17.50 7.15 -2.15
CA ALA A 140 17.26 7.63 -3.50
C ALA A 140 15.77 7.89 -3.74
N VAL A 141 15.48 8.63 -4.81
CA VAL A 141 14.11 8.85 -5.28
C VAL A 141 13.80 7.81 -6.34
N GLY A 142 12.74 7.06 -6.12
CA GLY A 142 12.18 6.11 -7.05
C GLY A 142 10.95 6.64 -7.77
N LEU A 143 10.64 6.01 -8.89
CA LEU A 143 9.42 6.23 -9.67
C LEU A 143 8.74 4.88 -9.88
N ALA A 144 7.54 4.74 -9.35
CA ALA A 144 6.62 3.67 -9.74
C ALA A 144 5.55 4.24 -10.67
N THR A 145 5.13 3.46 -11.65
CA THR A 145 4.11 3.86 -12.62
C THR A 145 2.96 2.88 -12.65
N LEU A 146 1.79 3.39 -12.94
CA LEU A 146 0.58 2.62 -13.09
C LEU A 146 -0.20 3.18 -14.30
N ARG A 147 -0.83 2.33 -15.10
CA ARG A 147 -1.76 2.82 -16.10
C ARG A 147 -2.92 3.57 -15.45
N LEU A 148 -3.53 4.48 -16.17
CA LEU A 148 -4.72 5.18 -15.68
C LEU A 148 -5.79 4.16 -15.28
N ASP A 149 -6.48 4.40 -14.16
CA ASP A 149 -7.49 3.51 -13.56
C ASP A 149 -7.00 2.11 -13.13
N GLY A 150 -5.68 1.87 -13.12
CA GLY A 150 -5.11 0.57 -12.86
C GLY A 150 -4.90 0.20 -11.37
N PHE A 151 -5.52 0.92 -10.42
CA PHE A 151 -5.30 0.69 -8.99
C PHE A 151 -5.70 -0.72 -8.52
N VAL A 152 -6.79 -1.25 -9.06
CA VAL A 152 -7.35 -2.55 -8.68
C VAL A 152 -7.96 -3.20 -9.91
N SER A 153 -7.74 -4.49 -10.06
CA SER A 153 -8.45 -5.35 -11.02
C SER A 153 -9.30 -6.39 -10.31
N VAL A 154 -10.33 -6.86 -10.99
CA VAL A 154 -11.07 -8.06 -10.61
C VAL A 154 -10.77 -9.11 -11.66
N GLU A 155 -10.22 -10.22 -11.23
CA GLU A 155 -9.74 -11.29 -12.11
C GLU A 155 -10.47 -12.60 -11.82
N THR A 156 -10.55 -13.46 -12.82
CA THR A 156 -11.01 -14.83 -12.69
C THR A 156 -10.11 -15.75 -13.51
N GLU A 157 -9.83 -16.94 -13.02
CA GLU A 157 -9.06 -17.95 -13.75
C GLU A 157 -9.85 -18.59 -14.91
N HIS A 158 -11.16 -18.45 -14.86
CA HIS A 158 -12.09 -19.00 -15.85
C HIS A 158 -13.15 -17.97 -16.23
N GLU A 159 -14.25 -18.39 -16.82
CA GLU A 159 -15.40 -17.54 -17.07
C GLU A 159 -16.00 -17.02 -15.76
N GLY A 160 -16.32 -15.72 -15.71
CA GLY A 160 -16.88 -15.08 -14.53
C GLY A 160 -17.84 -13.96 -14.87
N THR A 161 -18.65 -13.58 -13.91
CA THR A 161 -19.61 -12.47 -14.04
C THR A 161 -19.36 -11.45 -12.95
N LEU A 162 -19.19 -10.19 -13.35
CA LEU A 162 -19.15 -9.06 -12.45
C LEU A 162 -20.48 -8.31 -12.46
N THR A 163 -21.16 -8.29 -11.32
CA THR A 163 -22.40 -7.52 -11.15
C THR A 163 -22.16 -6.34 -10.22
N THR A 164 -22.33 -5.12 -10.72
CA THR A 164 -22.21 -3.91 -9.91
C THR A 164 -23.52 -3.63 -9.16
N LYS A 165 -23.44 -2.81 -8.12
CA LYS A 165 -24.65 -2.14 -7.62
C LYS A 165 -25.21 -1.21 -8.68
N PRO A 166 -26.49 -0.83 -8.62
CA PRO A 166 -27.04 0.16 -9.54
C PRO A 166 -26.19 1.44 -9.55
N LEU A 167 -25.81 1.88 -10.74
CA LEU A 167 -24.99 3.07 -10.94
C LEU A 167 -25.87 4.18 -11.51
N VAL A 168 -25.63 5.41 -11.07
CA VAL A 168 -26.15 6.62 -11.70
C VAL A 168 -24.99 7.30 -12.41
N PHE A 169 -25.11 7.51 -13.70
CA PHE A 169 -24.09 8.16 -14.51
C PHE A 169 -24.72 9.20 -15.45
N LEU A 170 -23.90 10.14 -15.89
CA LEU A 170 -24.24 11.14 -16.88
C LEU A 170 -23.48 10.78 -18.16
N GLY A 171 -24.17 10.87 -19.30
CA GLY A 171 -23.59 10.56 -20.61
C GLY A 171 -24.27 9.35 -21.25
N ASP A 172 -23.85 9.05 -22.47
CA ASP A 172 -24.40 8.00 -23.35
C ASP A 172 -23.39 6.89 -23.66
N THR A 173 -22.18 7.00 -23.15
CA THR A 173 -21.09 6.09 -23.43
C THR A 173 -20.57 5.45 -22.15
N LEU A 174 -20.51 4.11 -22.13
CA LEU A 174 -19.86 3.34 -21.08
C LEU A 174 -18.46 2.92 -21.57
N VAL A 175 -17.43 3.32 -20.84
CA VAL A 175 -16.05 2.88 -21.08
C VAL A 175 -15.68 1.86 -20.02
N VAL A 176 -15.18 0.72 -20.45
CA VAL A 176 -14.72 -0.36 -19.58
C VAL A 176 -13.21 -0.49 -19.75
N ASN A 177 -12.49 -0.47 -18.65
CA ASN A 177 -11.06 -0.69 -18.63
C ASN A 177 -10.80 -2.18 -18.29
N ALA A 178 -10.55 -2.99 -19.32
CA ALA A 178 -10.37 -4.44 -19.23
C ALA A 178 -9.03 -4.88 -19.83
#